data_7b191349e7326df97176add8634a2184
#
_entry.id   7b191349e7326df97176add8634a2184
#
_cell.length_a   1.000
_cell.length_b   1.000
_cell.length_c   1.000
_cell.angle_alpha   90.00
_cell.angle_beta   90.00
_cell.angle_gamma   90.00
#
_symmetry.space_group_name_H-M   'P 1'
#
loop_
_entity.id
_entity.type
_entity.pdbx_description
1 polymer ?
#
loop_
_entity_poly.entity_id
_entity_poly.type
_entity_poly.pdbx_seq_one_letter_code
_entity_poly.pdbx_strand_id
1 'polypeptide(L)'
;QQQPSEPAPESLCVTTVLTSEKTSILDIANLQGIGQREQQQDAFGISPADRYETDGILAVLCDGMGGMAEGQRIAVQTVSCLLNHFPFPKPQTKAVSELIFTCTRKIYQQFYGHGGCTLVAAWILGNQLHFWSVGDSDLFLLREHQLYALNTRQEFQKDLLLRSFQGAFPIEEAFSDPQAGALSQYIGKEEVTLDRTHIPLSLFPGDT
;
A
#
# COMPACT_ATOMS: atom_id res chain seq x y z
N GLN A 1 -31.71 -10.74 -29.75
CA GLN A 1 -31.88 -10.00 -28.48
C GLN A 1 -31.01 -10.74 -27.47
N GLN A 2 -29.78 -10.22 -27.24
CA GLN A 2 -28.91 -10.69 -26.16
C GLN A 2 -29.37 -9.96 -24.89
N GLN A 3 -29.71 -10.70 -23.86
CA GLN A 3 -29.91 -10.16 -22.51
C GLN A 3 -28.57 -9.63 -21.97
N PRO A 4 -28.55 -8.48 -21.28
CA PRO A 4 -27.37 -8.03 -20.58
C PRO A 4 -27.02 -9.02 -19.47
N SER A 5 -25.76 -9.45 -19.45
CA SER A 5 -25.21 -10.28 -18.37
C SER A 5 -25.29 -9.52 -17.04
N GLU A 6 -25.88 -10.14 -16.02
CA GLU A 6 -25.84 -9.62 -14.65
C GLU A 6 -24.38 -9.39 -14.22
N PRO A 7 -24.07 -8.28 -13.54
CA PRO A 7 -22.77 -8.07 -12.96
C PRO A 7 -22.48 -9.17 -11.93
N ALA A 8 -21.27 -9.72 -11.98
CA ALA A 8 -20.80 -10.70 -11.00
C ALA A 8 -20.99 -10.16 -9.56
N PRO A 9 -21.35 -10.99 -8.58
CA PRO A 9 -21.58 -10.54 -7.22
C PRO A 9 -20.30 -9.89 -6.68
N GLU A 10 -20.44 -8.61 -6.26
CA GLU A 10 -19.40 -7.90 -5.54
C GLU A 10 -18.98 -8.72 -4.31
N SER A 11 -17.70 -8.99 -4.18
CA SER A 11 -17.15 -9.69 -3.02
C SER A 11 -17.49 -8.90 -1.76
N LEU A 12 -18.25 -9.51 -0.87
CA LEU A 12 -18.79 -8.90 0.33
C LEU A 12 -17.70 -8.28 1.20
N CYS A 13 -17.90 -7.01 1.55
CA CYS A 13 -17.13 -6.29 2.55
C CYS A 13 -17.21 -7.03 3.90
N VAL A 14 -16.06 -7.39 4.47
CA VAL A 14 -15.98 -7.86 5.85
C VAL A 14 -15.65 -6.67 6.72
N THR A 15 -16.60 -6.22 7.51
CA THR A 15 -16.39 -5.18 8.53
C THR A 15 -15.99 -5.85 9.84
N THR A 16 -14.82 -5.55 10.36
CA THR A 16 -14.42 -5.96 11.70
C THR A 16 -14.54 -4.76 12.63
N VAL A 17 -15.43 -4.86 13.60
CA VAL A 17 -15.62 -3.84 14.64
C VAL A 17 -14.87 -4.29 15.89
N LEU A 18 -13.91 -3.48 16.33
CA LEU A 18 -13.21 -3.69 17.58
C LEU A 18 -13.83 -2.81 18.66
N THR A 19 -14.51 -3.43 19.62
CA THR A 19 -15.07 -2.73 20.78
C THR A 19 -14.26 -3.07 22.02
N SER A 20 -13.67 -2.06 22.65
CA SER A 20 -13.13 -2.18 24.01
C SER A 20 -13.99 -1.37 24.97
N GLU A 21 -14.26 -1.93 26.14
CA GLU A 21 -15.14 -1.28 27.15
C GLU A 21 -14.61 0.06 27.69
N LYS A 22 -13.42 0.51 27.29
CA LYS A 22 -12.80 1.71 27.87
C LYS A 22 -12.18 2.74 26.94
N THR A 23 -11.94 2.47 25.66
CA THR A 23 -11.31 3.47 24.78
C THR A 23 -11.56 3.17 23.31
N SER A 24 -11.54 4.21 22.52
CA SER A 24 -11.56 4.26 21.06
C SER A 24 -12.05 3.01 20.31
N ILE A 25 -13.24 3.11 19.77
CA ILE A 25 -13.75 2.17 18.78
C ILE A 25 -12.94 2.40 17.50
N LEU A 26 -12.31 1.35 17.01
CA LEU A 26 -11.70 1.34 15.68
C LEU A 26 -12.58 0.49 14.77
N ASP A 27 -13.19 1.14 13.78
CA ASP A 27 -13.95 0.45 12.74
C ASP A 27 -13.02 0.18 11.56
N ILE A 28 -13.01 -1.08 11.07
CA ILE A 28 -12.24 -1.48 9.91
C ILE A 28 -13.17 -2.06 8.87
N ALA A 29 -13.13 -1.47 7.68
CA ALA A 29 -13.82 -2.00 6.51
C ALA A 29 -12.82 -2.25 5.39
N ASN A 30 -13.02 -3.30 4.61
CA ASN A 30 -12.24 -3.57 3.41
C ASN A 30 -13.17 -3.96 2.27
N LEU A 31 -12.76 -3.59 1.06
CA LEU A 31 -13.46 -3.92 -0.16
C LEU A 31 -12.42 -4.24 -1.24
N GLN A 32 -12.66 -5.30 -1.96
CA GLN A 32 -11.87 -5.69 -3.11
C GLN A 32 -12.79 -6.02 -4.28
N GLY A 33 -12.49 -5.48 -5.46
CA GLY A 33 -13.26 -5.73 -6.67
C GLY A 33 -12.33 -6.02 -7.86
N ILE A 34 -12.69 -7.00 -8.68
CA ILE A 34 -11.92 -7.35 -9.88
C ILE A 34 -12.08 -6.31 -11.01
N GLY A 35 -13.16 -5.51 -10.97
CA GLY A 35 -13.47 -4.54 -12.00
C GLY A 35 -13.59 -5.19 -13.38
N GLN A 36 -12.90 -4.64 -14.38
CA GLN A 36 -12.86 -5.15 -15.74
C GLN A 36 -11.64 -6.04 -16.03
N ARG A 37 -10.88 -6.41 -15.00
CA ARG A 37 -9.69 -7.27 -15.14
C ARG A 37 -10.09 -8.73 -15.22
N GLU A 38 -9.30 -9.54 -15.91
CA GLU A 38 -9.50 -10.99 -15.99
C GLU A 38 -9.11 -11.71 -14.69
N GLN A 39 -8.17 -11.14 -13.94
CA GLN A 39 -7.66 -11.71 -12.69
C GLN A 39 -7.45 -10.61 -11.65
N GLN A 40 -7.72 -10.94 -10.39
CA GLN A 40 -7.40 -10.10 -9.26
C GLN A 40 -5.91 -10.19 -8.96
N GLN A 41 -5.23 -9.05 -8.97
CA GLN A 41 -3.79 -8.95 -8.69
C GLN A 41 -3.49 -8.24 -7.37
N ASP A 42 -4.48 -7.59 -6.77
CA ASP A 42 -4.33 -6.95 -5.48
C ASP A 42 -4.34 -7.99 -4.37
N ALA A 43 -3.64 -7.69 -3.30
CA ALA A 43 -3.69 -8.40 -2.04
C ALA A 43 -3.76 -7.42 -0.88
N PHE A 44 -4.52 -7.77 0.13
CA PHE A 44 -4.53 -7.02 1.39
C PHE A 44 -4.58 -7.99 2.58
N GLY A 45 -4.21 -7.47 3.73
CA GLY A 45 -4.35 -8.19 4.98
C GLY A 45 -4.25 -7.27 6.17
N ILE A 46 -4.81 -7.71 7.29
CA ILE A 46 -4.88 -6.98 8.55
C ILE A 46 -4.41 -7.92 9.64
N SER A 47 -3.64 -7.40 10.60
CA SER A 47 -3.18 -8.17 11.75
C SER A 47 -4.36 -8.59 12.65
N PRO A 48 -4.21 -9.66 13.46
CA PRO A 48 -5.28 -10.11 14.35
C PRO A 48 -5.74 -9.02 15.30
N ALA A 49 -7.07 -8.88 15.43
CA ALA A 49 -7.72 -7.84 16.24
C ALA A 49 -7.52 -8.01 17.75
N ASP A 50 -7.30 -9.22 18.23
CA ASP A 50 -7.07 -9.56 19.65
C ASP A 50 -5.79 -8.96 20.22
N ARG A 51 -4.89 -8.48 19.36
CA ARG A 51 -3.62 -7.83 19.75
C ARG A 51 -3.66 -6.31 19.65
N TYR A 52 -4.79 -5.72 19.29
CA TYR A 52 -4.90 -4.27 19.06
C TYR A 52 -4.42 -3.43 20.26
N GLU A 53 -4.80 -3.79 21.47
CA GLU A 53 -4.48 -3.01 22.68
C GLU A 53 -2.98 -3.04 23.05
N THR A 54 -2.28 -4.11 22.68
CA THR A 54 -0.86 -4.30 23.03
C THR A 54 0.09 -3.92 21.91
N ASP A 55 -0.24 -4.32 20.70
CA ASP A 55 0.65 -4.22 19.54
C ASP A 55 0.11 -3.30 18.45
N GLY A 56 -1.14 -2.82 18.61
CA GLY A 56 -1.83 -2.03 17.61
C GLY A 56 -2.38 -2.89 16.47
N ILE A 57 -2.74 -2.24 15.37
CA ILE A 57 -3.23 -2.91 14.17
C ILE A 57 -2.37 -2.54 12.97
N LEU A 58 -1.97 -3.55 12.21
CA LEU A 58 -1.26 -3.40 10.94
C LEU A 58 -2.20 -3.77 9.80
N ALA A 59 -2.43 -2.83 8.90
CA ALA A 59 -3.08 -3.06 7.63
C ALA A 59 -2.07 -2.96 6.50
N VAL A 60 -2.10 -3.90 5.55
CA VAL A 60 -1.18 -3.96 4.41
C VAL A 60 -1.99 -4.14 3.14
N LEU A 61 -1.70 -3.35 2.12
CA LEU A 61 -2.29 -3.42 0.78
C LEU A 61 -1.18 -3.41 -0.26
N CYS A 62 -1.31 -4.25 -1.27
CA CYS A 62 -0.41 -4.36 -2.41
C CYS A 62 -1.22 -4.50 -3.69
N ASP A 63 -0.94 -3.68 -4.71
CA ASP A 63 -1.45 -3.81 -6.08
C ASP A 63 -0.38 -4.48 -6.94
N GLY A 64 -0.69 -5.66 -7.48
CA GLY A 64 0.24 -6.48 -8.25
C GLY A 64 0.37 -6.02 -9.69
N MET A 65 1.59 -5.93 -10.19
CA MET A 65 1.93 -5.53 -11.55
C MET A 65 2.83 -6.55 -12.26
N GLY A 66 2.93 -6.44 -13.58
CA GLY A 66 3.86 -7.27 -14.37
C GLY A 66 3.23 -8.48 -15.05
N GLY A 67 1.93 -8.41 -15.31
CA GLY A 67 1.20 -9.43 -16.06
C GLY A 67 0.87 -10.69 -15.28
N MET A 68 -0.41 -10.90 -15.12
CA MET A 68 -1.05 -12.13 -14.66
C MET A 68 -0.55 -12.73 -13.32
N ALA A 69 0.15 -13.86 -13.35
CA ALA A 69 0.36 -14.69 -12.16
C ALA A 69 1.44 -14.16 -11.20
N GLU A 70 2.47 -13.51 -11.71
CA GLU A 70 3.59 -13.03 -10.90
C GLU A 70 3.20 -11.85 -10.02
N GLY A 71 2.46 -10.87 -10.55
CA GLY A 71 1.99 -9.69 -9.79
C GLY A 71 1.17 -10.10 -8.57
N GLN A 72 0.19 -10.98 -8.75
CA GLN A 72 -0.63 -11.52 -7.65
C GLN A 72 0.23 -12.26 -6.61
N ARG A 73 1.13 -13.13 -7.08
CA ARG A 73 1.99 -13.90 -6.17
C ARG A 73 2.91 -13.01 -5.35
N ILE A 74 3.47 -11.98 -5.97
CA ILE A 74 4.33 -10.99 -5.32
C ILE A 74 3.52 -10.19 -4.30
N ALA A 75 2.33 -9.72 -4.65
CA ALA A 75 1.45 -9.00 -3.74
C ALA A 75 1.09 -9.85 -2.50
N VAL A 76 0.65 -11.09 -2.70
CA VAL A 76 0.35 -12.03 -1.59
C VAL A 76 1.57 -12.31 -0.72
N GLN A 77 2.74 -12.54 -1.32
CA GLN A 77 3.98 -12.77 -0.56
C GLN A 77 4.39 -11.54 0.25
N THR A 78 4.22 -10.34 -0.29
CA THR A 78 4.54 -9.09 0.40
C THR A 78 3.64 -8.87 1.61
N VAL A 79 2.32 -9.00 1.43
CA VAL A 79 1.34 -8.91 2.53
C VAL A 79 1.66 -9.96 3.61
N SER A 80 1.86 -11.22 3.23
CA SER A 80 2.16 -12.31 4.15
C SER A 80 3.49 -12.07 4.88
N CYS A 81 4.50 -11.52 4.20
CA CYS A 81 5.78 -11.22 4.81
C CYS A 81 5.63 -10.22 5.97
N LEU A 82 4.89 -9.13 5.78
CA LEU A 82 4.71 -8.12 6.83
C LEU A 82 3.85 -8.66 7.98
N LEU A 83 2.74 -9.30 7.69
CA LEU A 83 1.82 -9.82 8.71
C LEU A 83 2.44 -10.95 9.55
N ASN A 84 3.23 -11.84 8.95
CA ASN A 84 3.88 -12.94 9.67
C ASN A 84 5.00 -12.48 10.61
N HIS A 85 5.53 -11.25 10.42
CA HIS A 85 6.54 -10.65 11.29
C HIS A 85 5.93 -9.66 12.31
N PHE A 86 4.63 -9.46 12.28
CA PHE A 86 3.94 -8.66 13.28
C PHE A 86 3.64 -9.49 14.53
N PRO A 87 3.84 -8.99 15.75
CA PRO A 87 4.30 -7.64 16.11
C PRO A 87 5.80 -7.44 15.92
N PHE A 88 6.17 -6.20 15.58
CA PHE A 88 7.56 -5.87 15.24
C PHE A 88 8.43 -5.68 16.48
N PRO A 89 9.72 -6.11 16.44
CA PRO A 89 10.67 -5.85 17.51
C PRO A 89 11.03 -4.35 17.59
N LYS A 90 11.39 -3.88 18.77
CA LYS A 90 11.85 -2.49 18.94
C LYS A 90 13.28 -2.29 18.42
N PRO A 91 13.62 -1.13 17.82
CA PRO A 91 12.73 -0.01 17.49
C PRO A 91 11.84 -0.33 16.26
N GLN A 92 10.55 -0.32 16.48
CA GLN A 92 9.56 -0.88 15.52
C GLN A 92 9.62 -0.27 14.12
N THR A 93 9.70 1.07 14.02
CA THR A 93 9.71 1.74 12.68
C THR A 93 10.94 1.37 11.85
N LYS A 94 12.10 1.17 12.50
CA LYS A 94 13.30 0.71 11.83
C LYS A 94 13.15 -0.74 11.38
N ALA A 95 12.64 -1.61 12.26
CA ALA A 95 12.42 -3.02 11.99
C ALA A 95 11.49 -3.24 10.79
N VAL A 96 10.40 -2.47 10.69
CA VAL A 96 9.50 -2.53 9.52
C VAL A 96 10.21 -2.13 8.23
N SER A 97 10.98 -1.04 8.25
CA SER A 97 11.72 -0.59 7.07
C SER A 97 12.75 -1.64 6.61
N GLU A 98 13.50 -2.24 7.54
CA GLU A 98 14.46 -3.30 7.25
C GLU A 98 13.78 -4.57 6.72
N LEU A 99 12.60 -4.90 7.25
CA LEU A 99 11.80 -6.01 6.76
C LEU A 99 11.33 -5.77 5.32
N ILE A 100 10.86 -4.57 4.99
CA ILE A 100 10.44 -4.22 3.63
C ILE A 100 11.63 -4.33 2.67
N PHE A 101 12.81 -3.79 3.02
CA PHE A 101 14.01 -3.93 2.19
C PHE A 101 14.45 -5.39 2.02
N THR A 102 14.31 -6.20 3.05
CA THR A 102 14.62 -7.63 2.98
C THR A 102 13.60 -8.37 2.11
N CYS A 103 12.33 -8.04 2.24
CA CYS A 103 11.26 -8.62 1.45
C CYS A 103 11.43 -8.32 -0.04
N THR A 104 11.64 -7.04 -0.39
CA THR A 104 11.82 -6.67 -1.81
C THR A 104 13.02 -7.34 -2.45
N ARG A 105 14.16 -7.45 -1.72
CA ARG A 105 15.35 -8.14 -2.22
C ARG A 105 15.11 -9.63 -2.46
N LYS A 106 14.41 -10.31 -1.55
CA LYS A 106 14.03 -11.72 -1.73
C LYS A 106 13.12 -11.91 -2.94
N ILE A 107 12.14 -11.04 -3.10
CA ILE A 107 11.22 -11.06 -4.25
C ILE A 107 11.99 -10.81 -5.55
N TYR A 108 12.87 -9.81 -5.59
CA TYR A 108 13.72 -9.55 -6.75
C TYR A 108 14.54 -10.79 -7.16
N GLN A 109 15.19 -11.44 -6.19
CA GLN A 109 15.97 -12.66 -6.43
C GLN A 109 15.10 -13.84 -6.90
N GLN A 110 13.91 -14.00 -6.32
CA GLN A 110 13.01 -15.11 -6.66
C GLN A 110 12.37 -14.96 -8.04
N PHE A 111 12.02 -13.74 -8.43
CA PHE A 111 11.33 -13.45 -9.68
C PHE A 111 12.23 -12.80 -10.73
N TYR A 112 13.53 -12.67 -10.46
CA TYR A 112 14.51 -12.09 -11.38
C TYR A 112 14.13 -10.72 -11.95
N GLY A 113 13.42 -9.90 -11.16
CA GLY A 113 12.91 -8.61 -11.58
C GLY A 113 11.69 -8.67 -12.52
N HIS A 114 11.12 -9.86 -12.75
CA HIS A 114 9.90 -10.02 -13.53
C HIS A 114 8.66 -9.84 -12.66
N GLY A 115 8.04 -8.66 -12.75
CA GLY A 115 6.88 -8.30 -11.96
C GLY A 115 7.21 -7.62 -10.63
N GLY A 116 6.16 -7.16 -9.96
CA GLY A 116 6.26 -6.44 -8.71
C GLY A 116 4.88 -6.13 -8.13
N CYS A 117 4.86 -5.38 -7.05
CA CYS A 117 3.63 -4.80 -6.54
C CYS A 117 3.91 -3.45 -5.86
N THR A 118 2.88 -2.64 -5.72
CA THR A 118 2.89 -1.51 -4.79
C THR A 118 2.87 -2.01 -3.34
N LEU A 119 3.09 -1.13 -2.41
CA LEU A 119 2.92 -1.37 -0.98
C LEU A 119 2.34 -0.13 -0.31
N VAL A 120 1.28 -0.31 0.45
CA VAL A 120 0.86 0.59 1.53
C VAL A 120 0.73 -0.23 2.80
N ALA A 121 1.49 0.10 3.81
CA ALA A 121 1.41 -0.50 5.15
C ALA A 121 1.10 0.60 6.15
N ALA A 122 -0.03 0.50 6.84
CA ALA A 122 -0.48 1.42 7.88
C ALA A 122 -0.52 0.68 9.22
N TRP A 123 0.20 1.20 10.20
CA TRP A 123 0.21 0.65 11.55
C TRP A 123 -0.29 1.69 12.55
N ILE A 124 -1.41 1.37 13.20
CA ILE A 124 -2.04 2.20 14.23
C ILE A 124 -1.74 1.58 15.58
N LEU A 125 -1.07 2.32 16.44
CA LEU A 125 -0.78 1.95 17.83
C LEU A 125 -1.34 3.02 18.76
N GLY A 126 -2.37 2.70 19.53
CA GLY A 126 -3.15 3.68 20.27
C GLY A 126 -3.77 4.70 19.30
N ASN A 127 -3.43 5.96 19.45
CA ASN A 127 -3.87 7.03 18.55
C ASN A 127 -2.78 7.50 17.57
N GLN A 128 -1.74 6.69 17.34
CA GLN A 128 -0.63 7.05 16.47
C GLN A 128 -0.62 6.19 15.22
N LEU A 129 -0.59 6.84 14.06
CA LEU A 129 -0.44 6.21 12.76
C LEU A 129 1.00 6.31 12.28
N HIS A 130 1.58 5.16 11.95
CA HIS A 130 2.79 5.03 11.15
C HIS A 130 2.43 4.44 9.80
N PHE A 131 3.08 4.89 8.73
CA PHE A 131 2.92 4.25 7.43
C PHE A 131 4.24 4.09 6.68
N TRP A 132 4.24 3.17 5.74
CA TRP A 132 5.26 2.94 4.71
C TRP A 132 4.55 2.73 3.38
N SER A 133 5.04 3.36 2.34
CA SER A 133 4.55 3.12 1.00
C SER A 133 5.66 2.98 -0.03
N VAL A 134 5.38 2.21 -1.08
CA VAL A 134 6.18 2.04 -2.29
C VAL A 134 5.23 1.96 -3.47
N GLY A 135 5.45 2.80 -4.49
CA GLY A 135 4.62 2.84 -5.68
C GLY A 135 3.62 3.98 -5.68
N ASP A 136 2.48 3.77 -6.34
CA ASP A 136 1.46 4.78 -6.61
C ASP A 136 0.11 4.53 -5.92
N SER A 137 0.00 3.47 -5.11
CA SER A 137 -1.17 3.26 -4.26
C SER A 137 -1.27 4.36 -3.20
N ASP A 138 -2.47 4.91 -3.05
CA ASP A 138 -2.70 6.06 -2.18
C ASP A 138 -3.06 5.67 -0.74
N LEU A 139 -2.63 6.50 0.20
CA LEU A 139 -3.06 6.52 1.58
C LEU A 139 -3.66 7.89 1.91
N PHE A 140 -4.90 7.89 2.34
CA PHE A 140 -5.62 9.12 2.70
C PHE A 140 -5.99 9.14 4.17
N LEU A 141 -6.06 10.34 4.72
CA LEU A 141 -6.71 10.66 5.99
C LEU A 141 -7.93 11.55 5.71
N LEU A 142 -9.10 11.10 6.09
CA LEU A 142 -10.30 11.93 6.14
C LEU A 142 -10.45 12.52 7.54
N ARG A 143 -10.34 13.83 7.64
CA ARG A 143 -10.49 14.59 8.89
C ARG A 143 -11.34 15.82 8.65
N GLU A 144 -12.36 16.05 9.49
CA GLU A 144 -13.24 17.23 9.39
C GLU A 144 -13.80 17.45 7.97
N HIS A 145 -14.25 16.37 7.33
CA HIS A 145 -14.76 16.35 5.94
C HIS A 145 -13.73 16.73 4.85
N GLN A 146 -12.46 16.78 5.17
CA GLN A 146 -11.39 17.02 4.22
C GLN A 146 -10.51 15.78 4.06
N LEU A 147 -10.17 15.48 2.81
CA LEU A 147 -9.32 14.34 2.45
C LEU A 147 -7.89 14.82 2.24
N TYR A 148 -6.96 14.22 2.97
CA TYR A 148 -5.53 14.54 2.89
C TYR A 148 -4.77 13.32 2.38
N ALA A 149 -4.02 13.47 1.29
CA ALA A 149 -3.06 12.45 0.87
C ALA A 149 -1.88 12.43 1.85
N LEU A 150 -1.58 11.27 2.41
CA LEU A 150 -0.52 11.10 3.40
C LEU A 150 0.79 10.64 2.78
N ASN A 151 0.75 9.89 1.70
CA ASN A 151 1.92 9.42 0.98
C ASN A 151 2.08 10.11 -0.37
N THR A 152 3.25 9.95 -0.97
CA THR A 152 3.58 10.47 -2.28
C THR A 152 3.63 9.35 -3.30
N ARG A 153 2.91 9.49 -4.41
CA ARG A 153 3.01 8.57 -5.54
C ARG A 153 4.42 8.58 -6.12
N GLN A 154 4.95 7.39 -6.37
CA GLN A 154 6.28 7.21 -6.92
C GLN A 154 6.17 6.82 -8.41
N GLU A 155 5.79 7.79 -9.22
CA GLU A 155 5.64 7.69 -10.66
C GLU A 155 6.86 8.26 -11.38
N PHE A 156 7.11 7.79 -12.59
CA PHE A 156 8.23 8.22 -13.43
C PHE A 156 8.14 9.69 -13.84
N GLN A 157 6.95 10.28 -13.86
CA GLN A 157 6.74 11.70 -14.13
C GLN A 157 7.63 12.60 -13.27
N LYS A 158 7.81 12.26 -12.00
CA LYS A 158 8.68 13.02 -11.10
C LYS A 158 10.13 13.03 -11.58
N ASP A 159 10.64 11.90 -12.05
CA ASP A 159 11.99 11.78 -12.58
C ASP A 159 12.14 12.56 -13.88
N LEU A 160 11.12 12.53 -14.75
CA LEU A 160 11.08 13.34 -15.97
C LEU A 160 11.10 14.84 -15.66
N LEU A 161 10.29 15.30 -14.71
CA LEU A 161 10.28 16.69 -14.29
C LEU A 161 11.64 17.14 -13.74
N LEU A 162 12.28 16.33 -12.89
CA LEU A 162 13.62 16.64 -12.38
C LEU A 162 14.65 16.76 -13.51
N ARG A 163 14.62 15.88 -14.49
CA ARG A 163 15.50 15.95 -15.66
C ARG A 163 15.22 17.18 -16.53
N SER A 164 13.94 17.53 -16.73
CA SER A 164 13.56 18.76 -17.44
C SER A 164 14.06 20.01 -16.70
N PHE A 165 13.92 20.08 -15.37
CA PHE A 165 14.47 21.19 -14.57
C PHE A 165 16.02 21.29 -14.63
N GLN A 166 16.69 20.19 -14.95
CA GLN A 166 18.13 20.16 -15.23
C GLN A 166 18.47 20.54 -16.68
N GLY A 167 17.47 20.88 -17.51
CA GLY A 167 17.64 21.32 -18.89
C GLY A 167 17.80 20.17 -19.92
N ALA A 168 17.42 18.94 -19.56
CA ALA A 168 17.55 17.81 -20.48
C ALA A 168 16.58 17.89 -21.67
N PHE A 169 15.37 18.43 -21.46
CA PHE A 169 14.31 18.62 -22.45
C PHE A 169 13.26 19.61 -21.93
N PRO A 170 12.35 20.16 -22.78
CA PRO A 170 11.28 21.06 -22.38
C PRO A 170 10.32 20.40 -21.38
N ILE A 171 9.75 21.19 -20.46
CA ILE A 171 8.89 20.69 -19.39
C ILE A 171 7.60 20.05 -19.93
N GLU A 172 7.11 20.52 -21.06
CA GLU A 172 5.91 19.99 -21.75
C GLU A 172 6.08 18.52 -22.14
N GLU A 173 7.32 18.12 -22.45
CA GLU A 173 7.65 16.73 -22.78
C GLU A 173 7.51 15.82 -21.56
N ALA A 174 7.85 16.30 -20.35
CA ALA A 174 7.67 15.54 -19.12
C ALA A 174 6.19 15.21 -18.83
N PHE A 175 5.26 16.09 -19.22
CA PHE A 175 3.83 15.87 -19.01
C PHE A 175 3.19 15.03 -20.13
N SER A 176 3.77 15.01 -21.31
CA SER A 176 3.26 14.27 -22.48
C SER A 176 3.92 12.91 -22.69
N ASP A 177 4.93 12.57 -21.88
CA ASP A 177 5.62 11.28 -22.00
C ASP A 177 4.66 10.12 -21.72
N PRO A 178 4.54 9.13 -22.62
CA PRO A 178 3.67 7.98 -22.42
C PRO A 178 4.00 7.14 -21.17
N GLN A 179 5.22 7.24 -20.67
CA GLN A 179 5.67 6.52 -19.47
C GLN A 179 5.52 7.34 -18.18
N ALA A 180 5.02 8.58 -18.25
CA ALA A 180 4.92 9.45 -17.10
C ALA A 180 4.19 8.80 -15.91
N GLY A 181 3.10 8.06 -16.17
CA GLY A 181 2.35 7.30 -15.15
C GLY A 181 2.92 5.93 -14.81
N ALA A 182 4.09 5.55 -15.34
CA ALA A 182 4.71 4.28 -14.96
C ALA A 182 5.32 4.37 -13.55
N LEU A 183 5.30 3.25 -12.81
CA LEU A 183 5.91 3.16 -11.49
C LEU A 183 7.42 3.35 -11.55
N SER A 184 7.95 4.29 -10.79
CA SER A 184 9.40 4.45 -10.60
C SER A 184 9.93 3.59 -9.44
N GLN A 185 9.07 3.26 -8.48
CA GLN A 185 9.37 2.40 -7.34
C GLN A 185 8.30 1.32 -7.17
N TYR A 186 8.71 0.08 -6.85
CA TYR A 186 7.82 -1.05 -6.57
C TYR A 186 8.54 -2.15 -5.80
N ILE A 187 7.82 -2.95 -5.04
CA ILE A 187 8.34 -4.16 -4.38
C ILE A 187 8.68 -5.21 -5.44
N GLY A 188 9.88 -5.75 -5.39
CA GLY A 188 10.44 -6.63 -6.43
C GLY A 188 11.47 -5.94 -7.31
N LYS A 189 11.77 -4.68 -7.07
CA LYS A 189 12.94 -3.97 -7.59
C LYS A 189 14.18 -4.32 -6.76
N GLU A 190 15.37 -4.24 -7.34
CA GLU A 190 16.61 -4.54 -6.64
C GLU A 190 16.82 -3.63 -5.42
N GLU A 191 16.57 -2.33 -5.63
CA GLU A 191 16.58 -1.31 -4.58
C GLU A 191 15.29 -0.49 -4.64
N VAL A 192 14.72 -0.17 -3.49
CA VAL A 192 13.53 0.65 -3.36
C VAL A 192 13.74 1.82 -2.43
N THR A 193 13.05 2.90 -2.72
CA THR A 193 12.93 4.06 -1.83
C THR A 193 11.58 3.98 -1.12
N LEU A 194 11.60 4.04 0.21
CA LEU A 194 10.37 4.07 1.01
C LEU A 194 9.91 5.51 1.20
N ASP A 195 8.64 5.78 0.93
CA ASP A 195 7.95 6.90 1.52
C ASP A 195 7.34 6.45 2.86
N ARG A 196 7.54 7.21 3.93
CA ARG A 196 7.14 6.80 5.28
C ARG A 196 7.02 7.96 6.24
N THR A 197 6.28 7.76 7.30
CA THR A 197 6.32 8.68 8.44
C THR A 197 7.68 8.62 9.14
N HIS A 198 8.23 9.79 9.43
CA HIS A 198 9.39 9.94 10.33
C HIS A 198 8.95 10.16 11.77
N ILE A 199 7.84 10.86 11.94
CA ILE A 199 7.17 11.12 13.21
C ILE A 199 5.75 10.58 13.05
N PRO A 200 5.23 9.81 14.03
CA PRO A 200 3.88 9.28 13.92
C PRO A 200 2.84 10.40 13.82
N LEU A 201 1.80 10.16 13.05
CA LEU A 201 0.66 11.08 12.92
C LEU A 201 -0.34 10.79 14.04
N SER A 202 -0.76 11.82 14.77
CA SER A 202 -1.81 11.67 15.77
C SER A 202 -3.17 11.57 15.10
N LEU A 203 -3.90 10.51 15.43
CA LEU A 203 -5.29 10.31 15.04
C LEU A 203 -6.22 10.84 16.13
N PHE A 204 -7.37 11.36 15.72
CA PHE A 204 -8.41 11.89 16.60
C PHE A 204 -9.72 11.14 16.35
N PRO A 205 -10.64 11.13 17.35
CA PRO A 205 -11.98 10.56 17.15
C PRO A 205 -12.67 11.18 15.92
N GLY A 206 -13.18 10.33 15.03
CA GLY A 206 -13.82 10.73 13.78
C GLY A 206 -12.89 10.80 12.55
N ASP A 207 -11.59 10.61 12.72
CA ASP A 207 -10.69 10.39 11.59
C ASP A 207 -10.99 9.05 10.90
N THR A 208 -10.81 9.02 9.60
CA THR A 208 -10.97 7.82 8.77
C THR A 208 -9.83 7.73 7.76
#